data_04fd560501bc4c0661725a7a059c5879
#
_entry.id   04fd560501bc4c0661725a7a059c5879
#
_cell.length_a   1.000
_cell.length_b   1.000
_cell.length_c   1.000
_cell.angle_alpha   90.00
_cell.angle_beta   90.00
_cell.angle_gamma   90.00
#
_symmetry.space_group_name_H-M   'P 1'
#
loop_
_entity.id
_entity.type
_entity.pdbx_description
1 polymer ?
#
loop_
_entity_poly.entity_id
_entity_poly.type
_entity_poly.pdbx_seq_one_letter_code
_entity_poly.pdbx_strand_id
1 'polypeptide(L)'
;RLHTPAMSWNTHNLKGMTKALRMSTLFLRTLREDPADADVDSAKLLQRAGYIRKAAPGIWTWLPLGLPVLNKIEDVIREEINGIGAQEVHFPALLPREPYEATHRWEEYGDNIFRLKDRHEADYLLAPTHEEMFTLLVKDMYSSYKDLPVTLYQIQTKYRDEFRPRAGLIRGREFIMKDAYSFTVDEEGMRQAYMDERGA
;
A
#
# COMPACT_ATOMS: atom_id res chain seq x y z
N ARG A 1 28.84 25.23 -12.50
CA ARG A 1 27.46 25.69 -12.24
C ARG A 1 26.55 24.52 -12.64
N LEU A 2 26.09 23.80 -11.64
CA LEU A 2 25.11 22.73 -11.80
C LEU A 2 23.73 23.37 -11.98
N HIS A 3 23.12 23.19 -13.16
CA HIS A 3 21.73 23.53 -13.40
C HIS A 3 20.86 22.46 -12.69
N THR A 4 20.24 22.86 -11.58
CA THR A 4 19.13 22.12 -10.99
C THR A 4 17.89 22.45 -11.86
N PRO A 5 17.22 21.47 -12.49
CA PRO A 5 15.96 21.76 -13.16
C PRO A 5 14.92 22.17 -12.11
N ALA A 6 14.25 23.28 -12.32
CA ALA A 6 13.14 23.70 -11.50
C ALA A 6 12.03 22.64 -11.61
N MET A 7 11.68 22.01 -10.51
CA MET A 7 10.49 21.15 -10.40
C MET A 7 9.27 22.01 -10.80
N SER A 8 8.74 21.77 -11.98
CA SER A 8 7.44 22.31 -12.36
C SER A 8 6.38 21.45 -11.67
N TRP A 9 5.82 21.92 -10.60
CA TRP A 9 4.66 21.30 -9.97
C TRP A 9 3.51 21.29 -10.99
N ASN A 10 3.18 20.10 -11.47
CA ASN A 10 2.13 19.91 -12.44
C ASN A 10 0.77 20.14 -11.76
N THR A 11 0.18 21.32 -11.97
CA THR A 11 -1.11 21.75 -11.40
C THR A 11 -2.31 20.99 -11.99
N HIS A 12 -2.10 19.98 -12.83
CA HIS A 12 -3.17 19.28 -13.54
C HIS A 12 -4.03 18.37 -12.66
N ASN A 13 -3.54 17.93 -11.48
CA ASN A 13 -4.30 17.07 -10.58
C ASN A 13 -5.19 17.80 -9.55
N LEU A 14 -5.25 19.13 -9.58
CA LEU A 14 -6.16 19.90 -8.71
C LEU A 14 -7.59 20.04 -9.27
N LYS A 15 -7.91 19.46 -10.43
CA LYS A 15 -9.23 19.60 -11.06
C LYS A 15 -10.40 18.94 -10.29
N GLY A 16 -10.13 18.13 -9.25
CA GLY A 16 -11.18 17.52 -8.42
C GLY A 16 -11.50 18.24 -7.11
N MET A 17 -10.66 19.17 -6.64
CA MET A 17 -10.86 19.87 -5.37
C MET A 17 -11.04 21.38 -5.57
N THR A 18 -12.08 21.76 -6.30
CA THR A 18 -12.40 23.19 -6.54
C THR A 18 -13.12 23.86 -5.37
N LYS A 19 -13.43 23.16 -4.30
CA LYS A 19 -14.11 23.74 -3.14
C LYS A 19 -13.19 23.83 -1.94
N ALA A 20 -12.92 25.05 -1.47
CA ALA A 20 -12.16 25.26 -0.24
C ALA A 20 -12.79 24.52 0.95
N LEU A 21 -11.98 23.77 1.69
CA LEU A 21 -12.41 23.13 2.93
C LEU A 21 -12.63 24.23 3.98
N ARG A 22 -13.85 24.34 4.48
CA ARG A 22 -14.21 25.30 5.53
C ARG A 22 -14.28 24.60 6.87
N MET A 23 -13.53 25.06 7.86
CA MET A 23 -13.52 24.50 9.20
C MET A 23 -14.92 24.45 9.85
N SER A 24 -15.80 25.39 9.50
CA SER A 24 -17.18 25.43 10.02
C SER A 24 -18.07 24.29 9.51
N THR A 25 -17.72 23.66 8.40
CA THR A 25 -18.50 22.58 7.77
C THR A 25 -17.73 21.27 7.64
N LEU A 26 -16.42 21.30 7.94
CA LEU A 26 -15.60 20.10 7.88
C LEU A 26 -15.92 19.17 9.05
N PHE A 27 -16.03 17.87 8.77
CA PHE A 27 -16.13 16.85 9.80
C PHE A 27 -14.76 16.71 10.50
N LEU A 28 -14.55 17.57 11.49
CA LEU A 28 -13.30 17.68 12.23
C LEU A 28 -13.56 17.90 13.71
N ARG A 29 -12.83 17.15 14.54
CA ARG A 29 -12.72 17.39 15.98
C ARG A 29 -11.26 17.13 16.39
N THR A 30 -10.63 18.14 16.97
CA THR A 30 -9.31 18.04 17.58
C THR A 30 -9.40 17.54 19.03
N LEU A 31 -8.32 16.99 19.54
CA LEU A 31 -8.21 16.59 20.94
C LEU A 31 -7.26 17.54 21.68
N ARG A 32 -7.59 17.88 22.92
CA ARG A 32 -6.70 18.68 23.80
C ARG A 32 -5.58 17.82 24.38
N GLU A 33 -5.97 16.63 24.85
CA GLU A 33 -5.07 15.69 25.52
C GLU A 33 -4.53 14.66 24.52
N ASP A 34 -3.37 14.13 24.84
CA ASP A 34 -2.79 13.00 24.11
C ASP A 34 -3.65 11.76 24.35
N PRO A 35 -3.94 10.96 23.31
CA PRO A 35 -4.56 9.66 23.50
C PRO A 35 -3.70 8.77 24.40
N ALA A 36 -4.30 8.17 25.42
CA ALA A 36 -3.58 7.40 26.44
C ALA A 36 -2.81 6.19 25.88
N ASP A 37 -3.20 5.71 24.70
CA ASP A 37 -2.64 4.55 24.01
C ASP A 37 -1.71 4.93 22.84
N ALA A 38 -1.41 6.21 22.65
CA ALA A 38 -0.47 6.67 21.64
C ALA A 38 0.97 6.65 22.20
N ASP A 39 1.77 5.74 21.66
CA ASP A 39 3.13 5.45 22.12
C ASP A 39 4.22 6.32 21.47
N VAL A 40 3.91 6.98 20.34
CA VAL A 40 4.83 7.85 19.60
C VAL A 40 4.21 9.20 19.26
N ASP A 41 5.04 10.23 19.11
CA ASP A 41 4.59 11.61 18.89
C ASP A 41 3.80 11.76 17.58
N SER A 42 4.17 11.07 16.52
CA SER A 42 3.42 11.09 15.26
C SER A 42 1.98 10.58 15.44
N ALA A 43 1.77 9.51 16.20
CA ALA A 43 0.44 8.97 16.48
C ALA A 43 -0.38 9.95 17.35
N LYS A 44 0.25 10.59 18.34
CA LYS A 44 -0.40 11.61 19.17
C LYS A 44 -0.85 12.81 18.34
N LEU A 45 0.06 13.36 17.55
CA LEU A 45 -0.21 14.55 16.74
C LEU A 45 -1.25 14.32 15.67
N LEU A 46 -1.19 13.20 14.94
CA LEU A 46 -2.17 12.84 13.91
C LEU A 46 -3.58 12.66 14.50
N GLN A 47 -3.70 12.05 15.67
CA GLN A 47 -4.99 11.89 16.33
C GLN A 47 -5.50 13.23 16.88
N ARG A 48 -4.63 14.01 17.55
CA ARG A 48 -5.00 15.32 18.11
C ARG A 48 -5.45 16.30 17.02
N ALA A 49 -4.75 16.32 15.91
CA ALA A 49 -5.08 17.20 14.78
C ALA A 49 -6.30 16.73 13.97
N GLY A 50 -6.84 15.54 14.24
CA GLY A 50 -8.02 15.02 13.51
C GLY A 50 -7.70 14.50 12.13
N TYR A 51 -6.52 13.94 11.91
CA TYR A 51 -6.13 13.25 10.68
C TYR A 51 -6.55 11.79 10.68
N ILE A 52 -6.43 11.13 11.82
CA ILE A 52 -6.78 9.73 12.02
C ILE A 52 -7.57 9.51 13.31
N ARG A 53 -8.27 8.38 13.38
CA ARG A 53 -8.86 7.83 14.61
C ARG A 53 -8.62 6.34 14.67
N LYS A 54 -8.35 5.85 15.86
CA LYS A 54 -8.19 4.43 16.11
C LYS A 54 -9.56 3.74 16.05
N ALA A 55 -9.67 2.73 15.19
CA ALA A 55 -10.83 1.84 15.13
C ALA A 55 -10.62 0.63 16.06
N ALA A 56 -9.40 0.06 16.04
CA ALA A 56 -8.96 -1.01 16.93
C ALA A 56 -7.41 -0.98 17.03
N PRO A 57 -6.78 -1.79 17.89
CA PRO A 57 -5.32 -1.90 17.93
C PRO A 57 -4.74 -2.22 16.55
N GLY A 58 -3.91 -1.28 16.00
CA GLY A 58 -3.30 -1.41 14.68
C GLY A 58 -4.24 -1.20 13.49
N ILE A 59 -5.47 -0.70 13.71
CA ILE A 59 -6.47 -0.42 12.67
C ILE A 59 -6.93 1.03 12.80
N TRP A 60 -6.84 1.79 11.69
CA TRP A 60 -7.01 3.23 11.71
C TRP A 60 -8.04 3.71 10.70
N THR A 61 -8.85 4.67 11.11
CA THR A 61 -9.74 5.42 10.23
C THR A 61 -9.05 6.69 9.77
N TRP A 62 -8.94 6.91 8.48
CA TRP A 62 -8.50 8.17 7.88
C TRP A 62 -9.65 9.17 7.86
N LEU A 63 -9.42 10.35 8.42
CA LEU A 63 -10.42 11.42 8.50
C LEU A 63 -10.26 12.41 7.33
N PRO A 64 -11.20 13.35 7.12
CA PRO A 64 -11.19 14.26 5.98
C PRO A 64 -9.93 15.12 5.79
N LEU A 65 -9.10 15.32 6.84
CA LEU A 65 -7.79 15.96 6.70
C LEU A 65 -6.68 14.96 6.39
N GLY A 66 -6.76 13.73 6.90
CA GLY A 66 -5.76 12.70 6.70
C GLY A 66 -5.81 12.05 5.32
N LEU A 67 -7.02 11.74 4.84
CA LEU A 67 -7.20 11.06 3.56
C LEU A 67 -6.61 11.80 2.36
N PRO A 68 -6.74 13.14 2.21
CA PRO A 68 -6.08 13.86 1.13
C PRO A 68 -4.55 13.84 1.20
N VAL A 69 -3.98 13.73 2.39
CA VAL A 69 -2.53 13.59 2.57
C VAL A 69 -2.07 12.20 2.11
N LEU A 70 -2.81 11.16 2.51
CA LEU A 70 -2.57 9.79 2.03
C LEU A 70 -2.62 9.72 0.50
N ASN A 71 -3.69 10.23 -0.12
CA ASN A 71 -3.85 10.23 -1.57
C ASN A 71 -2.70 10.95 -2.29
N LYS A 72 -2.21 12.08 -1.73
CA LYS A 72 -1.05 12.79 -2.30
C LYS A 72 0.24 11.96 -2.22
N ILE A 73 0.43 11.22 -1.14
CA ILE A 73 1.59 10.31 -1.00
C ILE A 73 1.49 9.21 -2.06
N GLU A 74 0.30 8.62 -2.23
CA GLU A 74 0.05 7.61 -3.26
C GLU A 74 0.27 8.17 -4.67
N ASP A 75 -0.17 9.41 -4.95
CA ASP A 75 0.02 10.06 -6.25
C ASP A 75 1.51 10.28 -6.57
N VAL A 76 2.31 10.70 -5.60
CA VAL A 76 3.78 10.82 -5.75
C VAL A 76 4.40 9.46 -6.06
N ILE A 77 4.02 8.41 -5.32
CA ILE A 77 4.52 7.06 -5.56
C ILE A 77 4.13 6.58 -6.97
N ARG A 78 2.89 6.83 -7.42
CA ARG A 78 2.44 6.49 -8.79
C ARG A 78 3.25 7.22 -9.85
N GLU A 79 3.50 8.52 -9.66
CA GLU A 79 4.28 9.32 -10.62
C GLU A 79 5.68 8.71 -10.82
N GLU A 80 6.39 8.41 -9.74
CA GLU A 80 7.74 7.87 -9.79
C GLU A 80 7.78 6.44 -10.35
N ILE A 81 6.89 5.56 -9.89
CA ILE A 81 6.87 4.15 -10.36
C ILE A 81 6.37 4.05 -11.81
N ASN A 82 5.40 4.86 -12.23
CA ASN A 82 5.03 4.95 -13.66
C ASN A 82 6.18 5.51 -14.51
N GLY A 83 6.97 6.43 -13.94
CA GLY A 83 8.13 7.05 -14.61
C GLY A 83 9.19 6.04 -15.06
N ILE A 84 9.37 4.93 -14.36
CA ILE A 84 10.24 3.81 -14.75
C ILE A 84 9.56 2.78 -15.67
N GLY A 85 8.32 3.03 -16.11
CA GLY A 85 7.58 2.16 -17.04
C GLY A 85 6.83 1.01 -16.37
N ALA A 86 6.71 0.99 -15.05
CA ALA A 86 5.88 0.01 -14.35
C ALA A 86 4.37 0.27 -14.57
N GLN A 87 3.58 -0.79 -14.55
CA GLN A 87 2.14 -0.73 -14.82
C GLN A 87 1.33 -1.06 -13.58
N GLU A 88 0.36 -0.21 -13.25
CA GLU A 88 -0.49 -0.40 -12.08
C GLU A 88 -1.55 -1.49 -12.35
N VAL A 89 -1.68 -2.43 -11.42
CA VAL A 89 -2.76 -3.40 -11.34
C VAL A 89 -3.41 -3.32 -9.96
N HIS A 90 -4.58 -3.91 -9.77
CA HIS A 90 -5.24 -3.91 -8.47
C HIS A 90 -5.84 -5.29 -8.20
N PHE A 91 -5.24 -6.03 -7.29
CA PHE A 91 -5.71 -7.35 -6.90
C PHE A 91 -6.77 -7.28 -5.80
N PRO A 92 -7.64 -8.31 -5.67
CA PRO A 92 -8.51 -8.42 -4.51
C PRO A 92 -7.70 -8.63 -3.22
N ALA A 93 -8.24 -8.16 -2.09
CA ALA A 93 -7.64 -8.37 -0.77
C ALA A 93 -8.03 -9.73 -0.17
N LEU A 94 -9.16 -10.29 -0.57
CA LEU A 94 -9.61 -11.63 -0.20
C LEU A 94 -9.06 -12.63 -1.22
N LEU A 95 -8.22 -13.55 -0.76
CA LEU A 95 -7.44 -14.44 -1.62
C LEU A 95 -7.69 -15.91 -1.26
N PRO A 96 -7.67 -16.82 -2.25
CA PRO A 96 -7.77 -18.25 -2.00
C PRO A 96 -6.49 -18.79 -1.36
N ARG A 97 -6.60 -19.91 -0.64
CA ARG A 97 -5.50 -20.57 0.07
C ARG A 97 -4.44 -21.16 -0.87
N GLU A 98 -4.87 -21.75 -1.98
CA GLU A 98 -4.03 -22.62 -2.81
C GLU A 98 -2.72 -21.96 -3.30
N PRO A 99 -2.70 -20.69 -3.78
CA PRO A 99 -1.44 -20.04 -4.15
C PRO A 99 -0.43 -19.95 -3.03
N TYR A 100 -0.90 -19.70 -1.81
CA TYR A 100 -0.05 -19.54 -0.62
C TYR A 100 0.40 -20.89 -0.04
N GLU A 101 -0.38 -21.93 -0.23
CA GLU A 101 0.01 -23.30 0.10
C GLU A 101 1.11 -23.80 -0.86
N ALA A 102 0.98 -23.50 -2.16
CA ALA A 102 1.98 -23.86 -3.16
C ALA A 102 3.37 -23.24 -2.93
N THR A 103 3.43 -22.09 -2.26
CA THR A 103 4.68 -21.41 -1.86
C THR A 103 5.08 -21.68 -0.41
N HIS A 104 4.39 -22.57 0.30
CA HIS A 104 4.52 -22.85 1.73
C HIS A 104 4.24 -21.65 2.67
N ARG A 105 3.83 -20.51 2.13
CA ARG A 105 3.54 -19.30 2.93
C ARG A 105 2.30 -19.44 3.80
N TRP A 106 1.39 -20.35 3.45
CA TRP A 106 0.24 -20.64 4.30
C TRP A 106 0.65 -21.11 5.69
N GLU A 107 1.71 -21.92 5.81
CA GLU A 107 2.27 -22.40 7.08
C GLU A 107 3.32 -21.43 7.64
N GLU A 108 4.25 -20.94 6.81
CA GLU A 108 5.39 -20.14 7.24
C GLU A 108 5.00 -18.79 7.85
N TYR A 109 3.93 -18.16 7.38
CA TYR A 109 3.42 -16.94 8.01
C TYR A 109 2.82 -17.19 9.40
N GLY A 110 2.49 -18.44 9.74
CA GLY A 110 1.97 -18.82 11.06
C GLY A 110 0.72 -18.02 11.43
N ASP A 111 0.74 -17.43 12.62
CA ASP A 111 -0.37 -16.63 13.15
C ASP A 111 -0.48 -15.21 12.56
N ASN A 112 0.47 -14.81 11.71
CA ASN A 112 0.43 -13.48 11.08
C ASN A 112 -0.58 -13.39 9.91
N ILE A 113 -1.16 -14.51 9.47
CA ILE A 113 -2.21 -14.50 8.43
C ILE A 113 -3.60 -14.46 9.08
N PHE A 114 -4.43 -13.53 8.62
CA PHE A 114 -5.88 -13.61 8.85
C PHE A 114 -6.48 -14.68 7.94
N ARG A 115 -6.76 -15.87 8.50
CA ARG A 115 -7.43 -16.98 7.83
C ARG A 115 -8.93 -16.91 8.08
N LEU A 116 -9.71 -17.23 7.07
CA LEU A 116 -11.16 -17.25 7.16
C LEU A 116 -11.74 -18.36 6.26
N LYS A 117 -12.97 -18.71 6.50
CA LYS A 117 -13.74 -19.65 5.68
C LYS A 117 -14.95 -18.97 5.10
N ASP A 118 -15.30 -19.35 3.89
CA ASP A 118 -16.57 -18.96 3.31
C ASP A 118 -17.72 -19.84 3.82
N ARG A 119 -18.93 -19.64 3.28
CA ARG A 119 -20.13 -20.43 3.65
C ARG A 119 -20.07 -21.89 3.19
N HIS A 120 -19.12 -22.22 2.31
CA HIS A 120 -18.89 -23.56 1.79
C HIS A 120 -17.68 -24.23 2.45
N GLU A 121 -17.19 -23.67 3.55
CA GLU A 121 -16.01 -24.13 4.30
C GLU A 121 -14.69 -24.06 3.50
N ALA A 122 -14.68 -23.34 2.37
CA ALA A 122 -13.45 -23.08 1.62
C ALA A 122 -12.55 -22.09 2.36
N ASP A 123 -11.26 -22.38 2.37
CA ASP A 123 -10.25 -21.56 3.05
C ASP A 123 -9.84 -20.35 2.21
N TYR A 124 -9.82 -19.19 2.85
CA TYR A 124 -9.35 -17.92 2.31
C TYR A 124 -8.41 -17.23 3.28
N LEU A 125 -7.75 -16.19 2.81
CA LEU A 125 -6.95 -15.30 3.65
C LEU A 125 -7.17 -13.84 3.24
N LEU A 126 -6.93 -12.92 4.18
CA LEU A 126 -6.72 -11.52 3.86
C LEU A 126 -5.25 -11.32 3.49
N ALA A 127 -5.00 -10.68 2.36
CA ALA A 127 -3.69 -10.59 1.73
C ALA A 127 -2.59 -9.98 2.63
N PRO A 128 -1.60 -10.75 3.09
CA PRO A 128 -0.41 -10.20 3.74
C PRO A 128 0.64 -9.70 2.75
N THR A 129 0.62 -10.26 1.54
CA THR A 129 1.38 -9.93 0.33
C THR A 129 0.60 -10.40 -0.89
N HIS A 130 0.98 -9.97 -2.10
CA HIS A 130 0.36 -10.41 -3.36
C HIS A 130 1.37 -11.01 -4.34
N GLU A 131 2.56 -11.34 -3.92
CA GLU A 131 3.61 -11.86 -4.80
C GLU A 131 3.15 -13.09 -5.61
N GLU A 132 2.43 -14.01 -4.98
CA GLU A 132 1.83 -15.17 -5.63
C GLU A 132 0.85 -14.75 -6.74
N MET A 133 0.02 -13.75 -6.45
CA MET A 133 -0.99 -13.27 -7.39
C MET A 133 -0.38 -12.59 -8.61
N PHE A 134 0.68 -11.78 -8.42
CA PHE A 134 1.44 -11.19 -9.53
C PHE A 134 2.06 -12.28 -10.40
N THR A 135 2.70 -13.27 -9.77
CA THR A 135 3.33 -14.37 -10.48
C THR A 135 2.34 -15.20 -11.29
N LEU A 136 1.18 -15.52 -10.69
CA LEU A 136 0.13 -16.25 -11.38
C LEU A 136 -0.49 -15.45 -12.53
N LEU A 137 -0.69 -14.14 -12.37
CA LEU A 137 -1.22 -13.28 -13.43
C LEU A 137 -0.27 -13.23 -14.62
N VAL A 138 1.03 -13.01 -14.39
CA VAL A 138 2.03 -12.99 -15.48
C VAL A 138 2.13 -14.34 -16.15
N LYS A 139 2.12 -15.46 -15.38
CA LYS A 139 2.13 -16.81 -15.92
C LYS A 139 0.89 -17.13 -16.78
N ASP A 140 -0.28 -16.58 -16.43
CA ASP A 140 -1.52 -16.77 -17.18
C ASP A 140 -1.52 -15.97 -18.49
N MET A 141 -1.05 -14.73 -18.44
CA MET A 141 -1.12 -13.79 -19.56
C MET A 141 0.03 -13.90 -20.54
N TYR A 142 1.23 -14.28 -20.09
CA TYR A 142 2.45 -14.32 -20.89
C TYR A 142 2.85 -15.77 -21.18
N SER A 143 3.05 -16.08 -22.45
CA SER A 143 3.41 -17.42 -22.92
C SER A 143 4.81 -17.49 -23.55
N SER A 144 5.47 -16.35 -23.73
CA SER A 144 6.78 -16.26 -24.37
C SER A 144 7.73 -15.35 -23.56
N TYR A 145 9.02 -15.73 -23.52
CA TYR A 145 10.06 -14.84 -22.98
C TYR A 145 10.17 -13.50 -23.72
N LYS A 146 9.61 -13.40 -24.93
CA LYS A 146 9.58 -12.15 -25.71
C LYS A 146 8.59 -11.14 -25.17
N ASP A 147 7.68 -11.56 -24.28
CA ASP A 147 6.72 -10.69 -23.61
C ASP A 147 7.40 -9.96 -22.41
N LEU A 148 8.62 -10.38 -22.04
CA LEU A 148 9.42 -9.80 -20.96
C LEU A 148 10.45 -8.79 -21.51
N PRO A 149 10.89 -7.81 -20.72
CA PRO A 149 10.58 -7.62 -19.30
C PRO A 149 9.22 -6.94 -19.06
N VAL A 150 8.64 -7.15 -17.88
CA VAL A 150 7.49 -6.40 -17.40
C VAL A 150 7.64 -6.13 -15.91
N THR A 151 7.30 -4.91 -15.49
CA THR A 151 7.18 -4.53 -14.09
C THR A 151 5.73 -4.15 -13.81
N LEU A 152 5.14 -4.82 -12.84
CA LEU A 152 3.78 -4.56 -12.36
C LEU A 152 3.84 -4.11 -10.92
N TYR A 153 2.94 -3.21 -10.54
CA TYR A 153 2.82 -2.76 -9.16
C TYR A 153 1.35 -2.55 -8.77
N GLN A 154 1.13 -2.44 -7.48
CA GLN A 154 -0.15 -1.98 -6.93
C GLN A 154 0.06 -1.09 -5.71
N ILE A 155 -0.95 -0.29 -5.41
CA ILE A 155 -1.13 0.35 -4.11
C ILE A 155 -2.41 -0.27 -3.52
N GLN A 156 -2.24 -1.11 -2.50
CA GLN A 156 -3.33 -1.93 -1.96
C GLN A 156 -3.18 -2.12 -0.45
N THR A 157 -4.31 -2.28 0.20
CA THR A 157 -4.38 -2.66 1.62
C THR A 157 -3.80 -4.06 1.83
N LYS A 158 -2.97 -4.17 2.84
CA LYS A 158 -2.40 -5.44 3.35
C LYS A 158 -2.91 -5.69 4.76
N TYR A 159 -2.99 -6.97 5.11
CA TYR A 159 -3.50 -7.43 6.38
C TYR A 159 -2.48 -8.38 7.01
N ARG A 160 -2.05 -8.07 8.24
CA ARG A 160 -1.17 -8.93 9.02
C ARG A 160 -1.68 -8.98 10.44
N ASP A 161 -1.92 -10.17 10.98
CA ASP A 161 -2.38 -10.33 12.37
C ASP A 161 -1.22 -10.07 13.34
N GLU A 162 -0.75 -8.83 13.33
CA GLU A 162 0.36 -8.36 14.14
C GLU A 162 0.02 -8.47 15.63
N PHE A 163 0.75 -9.30 16.35
CA PHE A 163 0.52 -9.57 17.76
C PHE A 163 0.67 -8.31 18.64
N ARG A 164 1.61 -7.41 18.28
CA ARG A 164 1.88 -6.17 19.01
C ARG A 164 1.94 -4.98 18.07
N PRO A 165 0.78 -4.51 17.56
CA PRO A 165 0.77 -3.29 16.77
C PRO A 165 1.26 -2.10 17.60
N ARG A 166 2.12 -1.27 17.02
CA ARG A 166 2.78 -0.14 17.70
C ARG A 166 3.19 0.95 16.72
N ALA A 167 3.70 2.05 17.26
CA ALA A 167 4.16 3.19 16.48
C ALA A 167 3.09 3.77 15.53
N GLY A 168 1.82 3.80 15.97
CA GLY A 168 0.71 4.39 15.24
C GLY A 168 0.49 3.73 13.88
N LEU A 169 0.66 4.49 12.79
CA LEU A 169 0.48 4.00 11.41
C LEU A 169 1.62 3.11 10.91
N ILE A 170 2.78 3.07 11.59
CA ILE A 170 3.98 2.41 11.06
C ILE A 170 3.88 0.89 11.16
N ARG A 171 3.26 0.35 12.23
CA ARG A 171 3.12 -1.08 12.44
C ARG A 171 1.69 -1.42 12.84
N GLY A 172 0.84 -1.48 11.83
CA GLY A 172 -0.57 -1.80 11.95
C GLY A 172 -0.89 -3.24 11.54
N ARG A 173 -2.16 -3.61 11.72
CA ARG A 173 -2.76 -4.88 11.27
C ARG A 173 -3.41 -4.75 9.91
N GLU A 174 -3.80 -3.54 9.55
CA GLU A 174 -4.31 -3.13 8.25
C GLU A 174 -3.57 -1.86 7.81
N PHE A 175 -2.95 -1.88 6.65
CA PHE A 175 -2.14 -0.77 6.15
C PHE A 175 -2.06 -0.80 4.62
N ILE A 176 -1.81 0.35 4.01
CA ILE A 176 -1.63 0.48 2.56
C ILE A 176 -0.16 0.29 2.23
N MET A 177 0.12 -0.50 1.20
CA MET A 177 1.46 -0.78 0.72
C MET A 177 1.52 -0.58 -0.80
N LYS A 178 2.58 0.08 -1.28
CA LYS A 178 3.02 -0.10 -2.66
C LYS A 178 3.91 -1.33 -2.69
N ASP A 179 3.57 -2.29 -3.49
CA ASP A 179 4.41 -3.44 -3.82
C ASP A 179 4.54 -3.56 -5.34
N ALA A 180 5.76 -3.78 -5.80
CA ALA A 180 6.09 -3.90 -7.21
C ALA A 180 6.91 -5.18 -7.45
N TYR A 181 6.73 -5.77 -8.63
CA TYR A 181 7.36 -7.03 -9.02
C TYR A 181 7.79 -6.94 -10.48
N SER A 182 9.07 -7.19 -10.72
CA SER A 182 9.68 -7.18 -12.05
C SER A 182 9.95 -8.60 -12.51
N PHE A 183 9.54 -8.89 -13.72
CA PHE A 183 9.76 -10.18 -14.39
C PHE A 183 10.67 -9.98 -15.58
N THR A 184 11.82 -10.64 -15.59
CA THR A 184 12.89 -10.46 -16.57
C THR A 184 13.38 -11.82 -17.08
N VAL A 185 14.14 -11.81 -18.19
CA VAL A 185 14.61 -13.06 -18.79
C VAL A 185 15.92 -13.56 -18.17
N ASP A 186 16.68 -12.69 -17.51
CA ASP A 186 17.99 -12.99 -16.95
C ASP A 186 18.34 -12.13 -15.73
N GLU A 187 19.49 -12.40 -15.14
CA GLU A 187 19.98 -11.71 -13.96
C GLU A 187 20.35 -10.24 -14.24
N GLU A 188 20.83 -9.93 -15.45
CA GLU A 188 21.17 -8.56 -15.82
C GLU A 188 19.91 -7.69 -15.87
N GLY A 189 18.83 -8.19 -16.50
CA GLY A 189 17.53 -7.54 -16.51
C GLY A 189 16.97 -7.37 -15.10
N MET A 190 17.10 -8.35 -14.22
CA MET A 190 16.69 -8.25 -12.82
C MET A 190 17.46 -7.14 -12.09
N ARG A 191 18.77 -7.06 -12.28
CA ARG A 191 19.61 -6.00 -11.68
C ARG A 191 19.22 -4.62 -12.19
N GLN A 192 18.95 -4.50 -13.49
CA GLN A 192 18.48 -3.22 -14.06
C GLN A 192 17.14 -2.80 -13.45
N ALA A 193 16.15 -3.70 -13.42
CA ALA A 193 14.85 -3.42 -12.81
C ALA A 193 14.97 -2.99 -11.33
N TYR A 194 15.86 -3.66 -10.56
CA TYR A 194 16.14 -3.26 -9.18
C TYR A 194 16.74 -1.84 -9.10
N MET A 195 17.64 -1.49 -10.01
CA MET A 195 18.26 -0.15 -10.02
C MET A 195 17.27 0.92 -10.43
N ASP A 196 16.37 0.63 -11.36
CA ASP A 196 15.31 1.53 -11.78
C ASP A 196 14.33 1.80 -10.64
N GLU A 197 13.86 0.75 -9.95
CA GLU A 197 12.97 0.90 -8.77
C GLU A 197 13.66 1.61 -7.59
N ARG A 198 14.97 1.43 -7.43
CA ARG A 198 15.75 2.14 -6.41
C ARG A 198 15.91 3.63 -6.73
N GLY A 199 15.90 3.99 -8.00
CA GLY A 199 16.07 5.36 -8.50
C GLY A 199 14.75 6.16 -8.48
N ALA A 200 13.63 5.46 -8.53
CA ALA A 200 12.29 6.02 -8.40
C ALA A 200 11.97 6.31 -6.93
#